data_779090bd2fdc68c6b58e309b9958477e
#
_entry.id   779090bd2fdc68c6b58e309b9958477e
#
_cell.length_a   1.000
_cell.length_b   1.000
_cell.length_c   1.000
_cell.angle_alpha   90.00
_cell.angle_beta   90.00
_cell.angle_gamma   90.00
#
_symmetry.space_group_name_H-M   'P 1'
#
loop_
_entity.id
_entity.type
_entity.pdbx_description
1 polymer ?
#
loop_
_entity_poly.entity_id
_entity_poly.type
_entity_poly.pdbx_seq_one_letter_code
_entity_poly.pdbx_strand_id
1 'polypeptide(L)' 'MTYTITKSICIHHKEDGWDFNFKTDEYGTVGVQCDNGLGIGIPKDCIQHFIDALEQLK' A
#
# COMPACT_ATOMS: atom_id res chain seq x y z
N MET A 1 18.67 8.11 2.66
CA MET A 1 17.60 8.89 3.31
C MET A 1 16.69 7.95 4.08
N THR A 2 16.39 8.26 5.31
CA THR A 2 15.53 7.43 6.16
C THR A 2 14.12 7.99 6.15
N TYR A 3 13.16 7.09 6.00
CA TYR A 3 11.73 7.44 6.05
C TYR A 3 11.17 6.98 7.38
N THR A 4 10.39 7.83 8.02
CA THR A 4 9.69 7.47 9.24
C THR A 4 8.35 6.85 8.87
N ILE A 5 8.15 5.59 9.23
CA ILE A 5 6.89 4.89 8.98
C ILE A 5 5.92 5.26 10.08
N THR A 6 4.78 5.85 9.71
CA THR A 6 3.77 6.30 10.68
C THR A 6 2.66 5.29 10.87
N LYS A 7 2.31 4.54 9.81
CA LYS A 7 1.28 3.50 9.88
C LYS A 7 1.71 2.31 9.03
N SER A 8 1.27 1.13 9.44
CA SER A 8 1.57 -0.10 8.71
C SER A 8 0.39 -1.06 8.83
N ILE A 9 -0.05 -1.60 7.68
CA ILE A 9 -1.14 -2.57 7.63
C ILE A 9 -0.69 -3.73 6.75
N CYS A 10 -0.93 -4.95 7.20
CA CYS A 10 -0.65 -6.14 6.41
C CYS A 10 -1.96 -6.87 6.12
N ILE A 11 -2.18 -7.22 4.86
CA ILE A 11 -3.31 -8.05 4.45
C ILE A 11 -2.77 -9.39 4.00
N HIS A 12 -3.29 -10.46 4.59
CA HIS A 12 -2.87 -11.82 4.26
C HIS A 12 -4.00 -12.54 3.53
N HIS A 13 -3.71 -13.02 2.32
CA HIS A 13 -4.67 -13.81 1.55
C HIS A 13 -4.50 -15.29 1.86
N LYS A 14 -5.47 -15.87 2.51
CA LYS A 14 -5.35 -17.21 3.09
C LYS A 14 -5.15 -18.30 2.04
N GLU A 15 -5.84 -18.21 0.91
CA GLU A 15 -5.81 -19.27 -0.10
C GLU A 15 -4.47 -19.33 -0.82
N ASP A 16 -3.96 -18.17 -1.22
CA ASP A 16 -2.73 -18.09 -2.00
C ASP A 16 -1.49 -17.88 -1.14
N GLY A 17 -1.68 -17.52 0.12
CA GLY A 17 -0.57 -17.23 1.02
C GLY A 17 0.14 -15.92 0.70
N TRP A 18 -0.46 -15.04 -0.06
CA TRP A 18 0.12 -13.75 -0.41
C TRP A 18 -0.06 -12.74 0.70
N ASP A 19 0.98 -11.98 0.96
CA ASP A 19 0.93 -10.88 1.91
C ASP A 19 1.08 -9.56 1.17
N PHE A 20 0.24 -8.60 1.52
CA PHE A 20 0.29 -7.25 0.98
C PHE A 20 0.55 -6.30 2.15
N ASN A 21 1.65 -5.56 2.08
CA ASN A 21 2.02 -4.63 3.12
C ASN A 21 1.78 -3.21 2.65
N PHE A 22 1.09 -2.43 3.48
CA PHE A 22 0.77 -1.03 3.22
C PHE A 22 1.42 -0.21 4.33
N LYS A 23 2.28 0.72 3.97
CA LYS A 23 2.98 1.57 4.94
C LYS A 23 2.87 3.01 4.52
N THR A 24 2.68 3.89 5.48
CA THR A 24 2.71 5.32 5.21
C THR A 24 3.93 5.94 5.87
N ASP A 25 4.51 6.92 5.21
CA ASP A 25 5.63 7.68 5.76
C ASP A 25 5.14 9.02 6.32
N GLU A 26 6.10 9.83 6.78
CA GLU A 26 5.81 11.14 7.36
C GLU A 26 5.24 12.15 6.36
N TYR A 27 5.39 11.88 5.07
CA TYR A 27 4.88 12.74 4.00
C TYR A 27 3.49 12.32 3.53
N GLY A 28 2.97 11.21 4.05
CA GLY A 28 1.67 10.71 3.65
C GLY A 28 1.68 9.84 2.41
N THR A 29 2.85 9.54 1.86
CA THR A 29 2.98 8.61 0.74
C THR A 29 2.73 7.20 1.22
N VAL A 30 1.91 6.44 0.48
CA VAL A 30 1.60 5.06 0.82
C VAL A 30 2.46 4.13 -0.03
N GLY A 31 3.28 3.32 0.63
CA GLY A 31 4.04 2.27 -0.02
C GLY A 31 3.25 0.98 0.02
N VAL A 32 3.06 0.33 -1.13
CA VAL A 32 2.40 -0.97 -1.23
C VAL A 32 3.40 -1.98 -1.70
N GLN A 33 3.57 -3.06 -0.95
CA GLN A 33 4.55 -4.08 -1.26
C GLN A 33 3.91 -5.47 -1.19
N CYS A 34 4.24 -6.30 -2.19
CA CYS A 34 3.77 -7.69 -2.27
C CYS A 34 4.91 -8.65 -1.91
N ASP A 35 4.57 -9.91 -1.67
CA ASP A 35 5.54 -10.96 -1.32
C ASP A 35 6.67 -11.11 -2.33
N ASN A 36 6.38 -10.89 -3.60
CA ASN A 36 7.40 -11.06 -4.65
C ASN A 36 8.43 -9.94 -4.69
N GLY A 37 8.36 -9.01 -3.74
CA GLY A 37 9.30 -7.91 -3.65
C GLY A 37 8.94 -6.69 -4.50
N LEU A 38 7.90 -6.78 -5.31
CA LEU A 38 7.44 -5.64 -6.10
C LEU A 38 6.71 -4.64 -5.19
N GLY A 39 6.95 -3.37 -5.44
CA GLY A 39 6.35 -2.33 -4.64
C GLY A 39 6.09 -1.08 -5.45
N ILE A 40 5.11 -0.31 -5.01
CA ILE A 40 4.77 0.98 -5.60
C ILE A 40 4.60 2.01 -4.49
N GLY A 41 4.83 3.27 -4.83
CA GLY A 41 4.54 4.37 -3.93
C GLY A 41 3.35 5.16 -4.46
N ILE A 42 2.36 5.42 -3.61
CA ILE A 42 1.19 6.19 -3.98
C ILE A 42 1.27 7.55 -3.29
N PRO A 43 1.42 8.64 -4.05
CA PRO A 43 1.44 9.97 -3.45
C PRO A 43 0.14 10.26 -2.70
N LYS A 44 0.23 11.09 -1.68
CA LYS A 44 -0.90 11.42 -0.83
C LYS A 44 -2.12 11.90 -1.60
N ASP A 45 -1.92 12.77 -2.57
CA ASP A 45 -3.01 13.35 -3.36
C ASP A 45 -3.60 12.38 -4.39
N CYS A 46 -2.98 11.22 -4.59
CA CYS A 46 -3.48 10.19 -5.49
C CYS A 46 -4.21 9.06 -4.77
N ILE A 47 -4.19 9.04 -3.44
CA ILE A 47 -4.79 7.95 -2.66
C ILE A 47 -6.27 7.78 -2.96
N GLN A 48 -7.02 8.88 -3.00
CA GLN A 48 -8.45 8.82 -3.27
C GLN A 48 -8.74 8.30 -4.67
N HIS A 49 -7.91 8.65 -5.64
CA HIS A 49 -8.05 8.13 -7.01
C HIS A 49 -7.87 6.62 -7.07
N PHE A 50 -6.95 6.08 -6.29
CA PHE A 50 -6.74 4.63 -6.19
C PHE A 50 -7.94 3.95 -5.55
N ILE A 51 -8.48 4.54 -4.50
CA ILE A 51 -9.67 4.01 -3.83
C ILE A 51 -10.85 3.96 -4.80
N ASP A 52 -11.07 5.05 -5.53
CA ASP A 52 -12.16 5.15 -6.49
C ASP A 52 -12.02 4.11 -7.62
N ALA A 53 -10.81 3.94 -8.12
CA ALA A 53 -10.54 2.95 -9.16
C ALA A 53 -10.82 1.54 -8.69
N LEU A 54 -10.36 1.18 -7.49
CA LEU A 54 -10.57 -0.13 -6.92
C LEU A 54 -12.05 -0.41 -6.66
N GLU A 55 -12.79 0.60 -6.22
CA GLU A 55 -14.23 0.48 -6.01
C GLU A 55 -14.98 0.16 -7.30
N GLN A 56 -14.54 0.74 -8.42
CA GLN A 56 -15.15 0.48 -9.72
C GLN A 56 -14.88 -0.93 -10.25
N LEU A 57 -13.78 -1.53 -9.82
CA LEU A 57 -13.38 -2.86 -10.27
C LEU A 57 -13.96 -3.99 -9.41
N LYS A 58 -14.50 -3.64 -8.30
CA LYS A 58 -14.96 -4.61 -7.31
C LYS A 58 -16.34 -5.22 -7.64
#